data_fedc1f12d41b7759d8a6aaaa2ac00076
#
_entry.id   fedc1f12d41b7759d8a6aaaa2ac00076
#
_cell.length_a   1.000
_cell.length_b   1.000
_cell.length_c   1.000
_cell.angle_alpha   90.00
_cell.angle_beta   90.00
_cell.angle_gamma   90.00
#
_symmetry.space_group_name_H-M   'P 1'
#
loop_
_entity.id
_entity.type
_entity.pdbx_description
1 polymer ?
#
loop_
_entity_poly.entity_id
_entity_poly.type
_entity_poly.pdbx_seq_one_letter_code
_entity_poly.pdbx_strand_id
1 'polypeptide(L)'
;MAAYAAVCTTPWKGPLRGVIACHCSQCRRTSGQFVAGTSAPNDRLHLSTAETLTWFRSSAGAERRFCRRCGGNLLWRRLGSDATGILAGTLDPPTHLTLERHIFVAAKSDYYTLEADVPQSPGH
;
A
#
# COMPACT_ATOMS: atom_id res chain seq x y z
N MET A 1 -19.14 4.56 10.47
CA MET A 1 -18.26 4.69 9.30
C MET A 1 -17.22 5.80 9.48
N ALA A 2 -17.60 6.98 9.98
CA ALA A 2 -16.62 8.05 10.22
C ALA A 2 -15.52 7.63 11.21
N ALA A 3 -15.89 6.96 12.31
CA ALA A 3 -14.92 6.44 13.27
C ALA A 3 -14.02 5.37 12.65
N TYR A 4 -14.57 4.58 11.76
CA TYR A 4 -13.86 3.54 11.04
C TYR A 4 -12.78 4.17 10.13
N ALA A 5 -13.16 5.18 9.35
CA ALA A 5 -12.22 5.89 8.48
C ALA A 5 -11.11 6.58 9.29
N ALA A 6 -11.46 7.17 10.42
CA ALA A 6 -10.49 7.85 11.27
C ALA A 6 -9.43 6.89 11.85
N VAL A 7 -9.78 5.62 12.06
CA VAL A 7 -8.84 4.62 12.56
C VAL A 7 -7.90 4.12 11.46
N CYS A 8 -8.38 4.09 10.23
CA CYS A 8 -7.68 3.41 9.12
C CYS A 8 -7.12 4.38 8.08
N THR A 9 -6.80 5.59 8.45
CA THR A 9 -6.17 6.57 7.55
C THR A 9 -4.71 6.79 7.90
N THR A 10 -3.93 7.18 6.89
CA THR A 10 -2.53 7.54 7.05
C THR A 10 -2.38 9.04 6.81
N PRO A 11 -2.18 9.85 7.85
CA PRO A 11 -1.92 11.27 7.66
C PRO A 11 -0.55 11.47 7.02
N TRP A 12 -0.48 12.33 6.02
CA TRP A 12 0.75 12.59 5.31
C TRP A 12 0.87 14.06 4.92
N LYS A 13 2.08 14.60 5.05
CA LYS A 13 2.44 15.93 4.58
C LYS A 13 3.71 15.83 3.76
N GLY A 14 3.70 16.40 2.57
CA GLY A 14 4.86 16.46 1.70
C GLY A 14 4.71 15.61 0.46
N PRO A 15 5.72 15.61 -0.42
CA PRO A 15 5.66 14.89 -1.67
C PRO A 15 5.73 13.38 -1.45
N LEU A 16 4.93 12.64 -2.21
CA LEU A 16 4.91 11.19 -2.24
C LEU A 16 5.24 10.70 -3.64
N ARG A 17 5.83 9.51 -3.72
CA ARG A 17 6.01 8.83 -5.01
C ARG A 17 4.64 8.54 -5.62
N GLY A 18 4.56 8.48 -6.95
CA GLY A 18 3.34 8.04 -7.63
C GLY A 18 2.94 6.63 -7.22
N VAL A 19 1.69 6.27 -7.46
CA VAL A 19 1.13 5.00 -7.03
C VAL A 19 1.59 3.88 -7.96
N ILE A 20 1.99 2.75 -7.37
CA ILE A 20 2.33 1.53 -8.09
C ILE A 20 1.36 0.45 -7.64
N ALA A 21 0.75 -0.24 -8.62
CA ALA A 21 -0.15 -1.36 -8.35
C ALA A 21 0.63 -2.67 -8.45
N CYS A 22 0.71 -3.41 -7.34
CA CYS A 22 1.44 -4.68 -7.27
C CYS A 22 0.46 -5.84 -7.31
N HIS A 23 0.65 -6.71 -8.31
CA HIS A 23 -0.19 -7.88 -8.57
C HIS A 23 0.44 -9.20 -8.12
N CYS A 24 1.51 -9.17 -7.33
CA CYS A 24 2.13 -10.41 -6.85
C CYS A 24 1.11 -11.25 -6.06
N SER A 25 1.36 -12.54 -5.96
CA SER A 25 0.40 -13.46 -5.33
C SER A 25 0.08 -13.06 -3.89
N GLN A 26 1.04 -12.56 -3.15
CA GLN A 26 0.82 -12.12 -1.78
C GLN A 26 -0.05 -10.86 -1.71
N CYS A 27 0.26 -9.85 -2.53
CA CYS A 27 -0.56 -8.63 -2.60
C CYS A 27 -1.99 -8.96 -3.04
N ARG A 28 -2.12 -9.83 -4.03
CA ARG A 28 -3.42 -10.27 -4.52
C ARG A 28 -4.26 -10.91 -3.41
N ARG A 29 -3.64 -11.79 -2.62
CA ARG A 29 -4.34 -12.53 -1.56
C ARG A 29 -4.66 -11.67 -0.35
N THR A 30 -3.79 -10.72 0.00
CA THR A 30 -4.05 -9.85 1.16
C THR A 30 -5.06 -8.76 0.89
N SER A 31 -5.28 -8.40 -0.37
CA SER A 31 -6.15 -7.29 -0.76
C SER A 31 -7.43 -7.72 -1.49
N GLY A 32 -7.42 -8.92 -2.07
CA GLY A 32 -8.52 -9.38 -2.92
C GLY A 32 -8.37 -8.98 -4.38
N GLN A 33 -7.40 -8.15 -4.74
CA GLN A 33 -7.15 -7.77 -6.13
C GLN A 33 -5.68 -7.43 -6.35
N PHE A 34 -5.26 -6.22 -6.05
CA PHE A 34 -3.87 -5.79 -6.07
C PHE A 34 -3.67 -4.79 -4.95
N VAL A 35 -2.41 -4.54 -4.59
CA VAL A 35 -2.09 -3.50 -3.62
C VAL A 35 -1.60 -2.27 -4.36
N ALA A 36 -2.30 -1.15 -4.19
CA ALA A 36 -1.89 0.15 -4.71
C ALA A 36 -1.12 0.88 -3.62
N GLY A 37 0.15 1.18 -3.87
CA GLY A 37 1.01 1.75 -2.84
C GLY A 37 1.81 2.94 -3.34
N THR A 38 2.04 3.87 -2.44
CA THR A 38 3.03 4.92 -2.58
C THR A 38 4.13 4.68 -1.55
N SER A 39 5.05 5.61 -1.38
CA SER A 39 6.18 5.42 -0.48
C SER A 39 6.62 6.74 0.13
N ALA A 40 7.10 6.68 1.36
CA ALA A 40 7.61 7.82 2.09
C ALA A 40 8.85 7.45 2.90
N PRO A 41 9.80 8.38 3.08
CA PRO A 41 10.89 8.17 4.04
C PRO A 41 10.34 7.95 5.44
N ASN A 42 10.98 7.06 6.20
CA ASN A 42 10.52 6.73 7.55
C ASN A 42 10.49 7.94 8.48
N ASP A 43 11.42 8.87 8.31
CA ASP A 43 11.52 10.06 9.17
C ASP A 43 10.40 11.07 8.94
N ARG A 44 9.62 10.91 7.85
CA ARG A 44 8.49 11.79 7.55
C ARG A 44 7.13 11.13 7.82
N LEU A 45 7.14 9.88 8.24
CA LEU A 45 5.92 9.12 8.45
C LEU A 45 5.47 9.24 9.90
N HIS A 46 4.38 9.97 10.12
CA HIS A 46 3.78 10.15 11.44
C HIS A 46 2.43 9.47 11.49
N LEU A 47 2.28 8.49 12.37
CA LEU A 47 1.06 7.69 12.48
C LEU A 47 0.30 8.06 13.74
N SER A 48 -0.84 8.72 13.57
CA SER A 48 -1.72 9.08 14.68
C SER A 48 -2.44 7.87 15.28
N THR A 49 -2.50 6.76 14.55
CA THR A 49 -3.19 5.54 14.96
C THR A 49 -2.24 4.40 15.25
N ALA A 50 -0.99 4.71 15.62
CA ALA A 50 0.06 3.70 15.82
C ALA A 50 -0.32 2.65 16.87
N GLU A 51 -1.10 3.01 17.88
CA GLU A 51 -1.52 2.10 18.95
C GLU A 51 -2.42 0.97 18.47
N THR A 52 -3.14 1.17 17.34
CA THR A 52 -4.01 0.15 16.77
C THR A 52 -3.33 -0.66 15.68
N LEU A 53 -2.10 -0.29 15.32
CA LEU A 53 -1.38 -0.94 14.23
C LEU A 53 -0.55 -2.10 14.72
N THR A 54 -0.57 -3.18 13.95
CA THR A 54 0.16 -4.40 14.26
C THR A 54 1.03 -4.78 13.06
N TRP A 55 2.30 -5.10 13.31
CA TRP A 55 3.20 -5.60 12.28
C TRP A 55 3.01 -7.10 12.10
N PHE A 56 2.90 -7.52 10.85
CA PHE A 56 2.86 -8.91 10.46
C PHE A 56 4.05 -9.20 9.54
N ARG A 57 4.89 -10.16 9.92
CA ARG A 57 5.99 -10.60 9.07
C ARG A 57 5.43 -11.36 7.89
N SER A 58 5.33 -10.71 6.74
CA SER A 58 4.68 -11.27 5.55
C SER A 58 5.62 -12.14 4.72
N SER A 59 6.93 -11.95 4.87
CA SER A 59 7.97 -12.77 4.23
C SER A 59 9.26 -12.63 5.03
N ALA A 60 10.31 -13.35 4.60
CA ALA A 60 11.61 -13.28 5.27
C ALA A 60 12.20 -11.86 5.24
N GLY A 61 11.89 -11.08 4.21
CA GLY A 61 12.47 -9.75 4.02
C GLY A 61 11.51 -8.58 4.14
N ALA A 62 10.26 -8.81 4.51
CA ALA A 62 9.26 -7.75 4.53
C ALA A 62 8.20 -7.95 5.60
N GLU A 63 7.57 -6.88 5.99
CA GLU A 63 6.46 -6.92 6.93
C GLU A 63 5.37 -5.94 6.52
N ARG A 64 4.14 -6.24 6.93
CA ARG A 64 2.95 -5.42 6.68
C ARG A 64 2.40 -4.93 8.00
N ARG A 65 1.79 -3.75 7.97
CA ARG A 65 1.16 -3.20 9.16
C ARG A 65 -0.32 -3.01 8.90
N PHE A 66 -1.12 -3.57 9.78
CA PHE A 66 -2.56 -3.49 9.64
C PHE A 66 -3.18 -2.98 10.94
N CYS A 67 -4.40 -2.45 10.83
CA CYS A 67 -5.15 -1.98 11.98
C CYS A 67 -5.86 -3.17 12.64
N ARG A 68 -5.55 -3.45 13.90
CA ARG A 68 -6.16 -4.57 14.63
C ARG A 68 -7.64 -4.35 14.94
N ARG A 69 -8.13 -3.12 14.82
CA ARG A 69 -9.54 -2.81 15.07
C ARG A 69 -10.42 -3.05 13.85
N CYS A 70 -9.94 -2.73 12.65
CA CYS A 70 -10.73 -2.88 11.43
C CYS A 70 -10.15 -3.88 10.44
N GLY A 71 -8.92 -4.35 10.66
CA GLY A 71 -8.24 -5.26 9.74
C GLY A 71 -7.67 -4.60 8.49
N GLY A 72 -7.82 -3.30 8.33
CA GLY A 72 -7.33 -2.60 7.16
C GLY A 72 -5.80 -2.59 7.09
N ASN A 73 -5.25 -2.90 5.91
CA ASN A 73 -3.82 -2.80 5.66
C ASN A 73 -3.45 -1.36 5.39
N LEU A 74 -2.39 -0.87 6.05
CA LEU A 74 -1.95 0.52 5.88
C LEU A 74 -0.55 0.63 5.30
N LEU A 75 0.39 -0.21 5.77
CA LEU A 75 1.80 -0.04 5.47
C LEU A 75 2.45 -1.34 5.06
N TRP A 76 3.50 -1.21 4.28
CA TRP A 76 4.41 -2.30 3.92
C TRP A 76 5.82 -1.76 3.95
N ARG A 77 6.77 -2.57 4.44
CA ARG A 77 8.18 -2.18 4.37
C ARG A 77 9.09 -3.38 4.22
N ARG A 78 10.18 -3.15 3.48
CA ARG A 78 11.29 -4.10 3.45
C ARG A 78 12.12 -3.90 4.72
N LEU A 79 12.51 -5.00 5.35
CA LEU A 79 13.34 -4.93 6.53
C LEU A 79 14.66 -4.24 6.20
N GLY A 80 15.06 -3.28 7.04
CA GLY A 80 16.27 -2.51 6.84
C GLY A 80 16.15 -1.32 5.88
N SER A 81 14.98 -1.12 5.26
CA SER A 81 14.74 0.02 4.39
C SER A 81 14.53 1.30 5.18
N ASP A 82 14.98 2.43 4.63
CA ASP A 82 14.72 3.76 5.19
C ASP A 82 13.42 4.38 4.70
N ALA A 83 12.67 3.64 3.88
CA ALA A 83 11.38 4.08 3.35
C ALA A 83 10.30 3.04 3.66
N THR A 84 9.07 3.50 3.77
CA THR A 84 7.91 2.65 4.04
C THR A 84 6.86 2.85 2.95
N GLY A 85 6.33 1.75 2.43
CA GLY A 85 5.21 1.78 1.51
C GLY A 85 3.91 2.07 2.27
N ILE A 86 3.10 2.92 1.66
CA ILE A 86 1.79 3.31 2.20
C ILE A 86 0.74 2.83 1.21
N LEU A 87 -0.27 2.11 1.68
CA LEU A 87 -1.38 1.74 0.83
C LEU A 87 -2.16 3.01 0.49
N ALA A 88 -2.21 3.34 -0.80
CA ALA A 88 -2.69 4.64 -1.27
C ALA A 88 -4.14 4.92 -0.91
N GLY A 89 -4.96 3.87 -0.81
CA GLY A 89 -6.36 4.01 -0.42
C GLY A 89 -6.57 4.49 1.00
N THR A 90 -5.54 4.47 1.85
CA THR A 90 -5.64 4.97 3.22
C THR A 90 -5.39 6.48 3.31
N LEU A 91 -4.99 7.10 2.22
CA LEU A 91 -4.79 8.54 2.16
C LEU A 91 -6.10 9.25 1.83
N ASP A 92 -6.35 10.36 2.50
CA ASP A 92 -7.56 11.16 2.24
C ASP A 92 -7.40 11.94 0.94
N PRO A 93 -8.42 11.91 0.04
CA PRO A 93 -8.38 12.74 -1.17
C PRO A 93 -8.55 14.22 -0.81
N PRO A 94 -7.99 15.13 -1.62
CA PRO A 94 -7.25 14.86 -2.85
C PRO A 94 -5.78 14.46 -2.56
N THR A 95 -5.33 13.38 -3.18
CA THR A 95 -3.95 12.90 -2.98
C THR A 95 -2.96 13.55 -3.94
N HIS A 96 -3.42 14.04 -5.08
CA HIS A 96 -2.62 14.56 -6.19
C HIS A 96 -1.63 13.50 -6.73
N LEU A 97 -1.91 12.23 -6.48
CA LEU A 97 -1.09 11.12 -6.96
C LEU A 97 -1.69 10.54 -8.25
N THR A 98 -0.84 9.88 -9.01
CA THR A 98 -1.21 9.22 -10.26
C THR A 98 -0.77 7.77 -10.20
N LEU A 99 -1.57 6.86 -10.75
CA LEU A 99 -1.17 5.47 -10.93
C LEU A 99 -0.11 5.42 -12.04
N GLU A 100 1.12 5.14 -11.67
CA GLU A 100 2.26 5.22 -12.58
C GLU A 100 2.48 3.93 -13.37
N ARG A 101 2.29 2.77 -12.73
CA ARG A 101 2.53 1.49 -13.38
C ARG A 101 1.97 0.34 -12.58
N HIS A 102 1.88 -0.82 -13.25
CA HIS A 102 1.54 -2.09 -12.64
C HIS A 102 2.78 -2.99 -12.63
N ILE A 103 3.04 -3.66 -11.52
CA ILE A 103 4.15 -4.60 -11.39
C ILE A 103 3.64 -5.98 -11.02
N PHE A 104 4.46 -7.01 -11.29
CA PHE A 104 4.11 -8.41 -11.06
C PHE A 104 2.83 -8.81 -11.78
N VAL A 105 2.66 -8.29 -13.00
CA VAL A 105 1.45 -8.53 -13.80
C VAL A 105 1.32 -10.01 -14.19
N ALA A 106 2.43 -10.74 -14.24
CA ALA A 106 2.40 -12.18 -14.53
C ALA A 106 1.60 -12.98 -13.49
N ALA A 107 1.45 -12.45 -12.28
CA ALA A 107 0.70 -13.12 -11.20
C ALA A 107 -0.70 -12.53 -10.99
N LYS A 108 -1.13 -11.63 -11.87
CA LYS A 108 -2.44 -10.97 -11.80
C LYS A 108 -3.58 -11.97 -11.85
N SER A 109 -4.67 -11.70 -11.13
CA SER A 109 -5.92 -12.46 -11.28
C SER A 109 -6.50 -12.29 -12.69
N ASP A 110 -7.36 -13.20 -13.08
CA ASP A 110 -7.85 -13.32 -14.45
C ASP A 110 -9.21 -12.68 -14.71
N TYR A 111 -9.80 -12.01 -13.72
CA TYR A 111 -11.18 -11.52 -13.83
C TYR A 111 -11.29 -10.03 -14.20
N TYR A 112 -10.16 -9.38 -14.53
CA TYR A 112 -10.17 -7.98 -14.93
C TYR A 112 -8.99 -7.67 -15.85
N THR A 113 -9.10 -6.57 -16.59
CA THR A 113 -8.04 -6.08 -17.47
C THR A 113 -7.44 -4.79 -16.92
N LEU A 114 -6.19 -4.52 -17.29
CA LEU A 114 -5.49 -3.31 -16.89
C LEU A 114 -5.61 -2.24 -17.96
N GLU A 115 -5.45 -0.97 -17.54
CA GLU A 115 -5.47 0.16 -18.45
C GLU A 115 -4.35 0.04 -19.49
N ALA A 116 -4.70 0.20 -20.77
CA ALA A 116 -3.72 0.01 -21.86
C ALA A 116 -2.62 1.08 -21.86
N ASP A 117 -2.92 2.27 -21.33
CA ASP A 117 -2.00 3.41 -21.32
C ASP A 117 -1.13 3.49 -20.06
N VAL A 118 -1.28 2.56 -19.13
CA VAL A 118 -0.43 2.50 -17.92
C VAL A 118 0.65 1.44 -18.13
N PRO A 119 1.94 1.78 -17.93
CA PRO A 119 3.01 0.81 -18.07
C PRO A 119 2.83 -0.42 -17.21
N GLN A 120 3.20 -1.58 -17.76
CA GLN A 120 3.05 -2.86 -17.10
C GLN A 120 4.38 -3.61 -17.12
N SER A 121 4.68 -4.30 -16.03
CA SER A 121 5.87 -5.12 -15.89
C SER A 121 5.48 -6.52 -15.41
N PRO A 122 5.99 -7.61 -16.00
CA PRO A 122 5.67 -8.96 -15.54
C PRO A 122 6.21 -9.26 -14.14
N GLY A 123 7.33 -8.66 -13.77
CA GLY A 123 7.92 -8.74 -12.44
C GLY A 123 8.01 -7.38 -11.79
N HIS A 124 9.06 -7.19 -11.05
CA HIS A 124 9.28 -5.91 -10.34
C HIS A 124 9.55 -4.72 -11.26
#